data_77072a82c0cdc1a4ff6fe29983cb08bf
#
_entry.id   77072a82c0cdc1a4ff6fe29983cb08bf
#
_cell.length_a   1.000
_cell.length_b   1.000
_cell.length_c   1.000
_cell.angle_alpha   90.00
_cell.angle_beta   90.00
_cell.angle_gamma   90.00
#
_symmetry.space_group_name_H-M   'P 1'
#
loop_
_entity.id
_entity.type
_entity.pdbx_description
1 polymer ?
#
loop_
_entity_poly.entity_id
_entity_poly.type
_entity_poly.pdbx_seq_one_letter_code
_entity_poly.pdbx_strand_id
1 'polypeptide(L)'
;MPKRLFTPRSARSALGDLRPVAERICTLFKTMEYRRPRPITPEQPVDPAYFALLNQLHQGLDEVRASGARVKDLREGMIDFPARREGRQVVLCWQVGENSLRFWRETGAGYAGRRLVDEDGPWEEA
;
A
#
# COMPACT_ATOMS: atom_id res chain seq x y z
N MET A 1 14.48 -6.40 -13.77
CA MET A 1 14.83 -5.77 -12.48
C MET A 1 14.49 -6.72 -11.36
N PRO A 2 15.44 -7.02 -10.49
CA PRO A 2 15.12 -7.84 -9.32
C PRO A 2 14.13 -7.09 -8.45
N LYS A 3 13.15 -7.80 -7.92
CA LYS A 3 12.21 -7.21 -6.99
C LYS A 3 12.91 -6.94 -5.66
N ARG A 4 12.62 -5.81 -5.05
CA ARG A 4 13.12 -5.52 -3.73
C ARG A 4 12.50 -6.48 -2.72
N LEU A 5 13.32 -7.07 -1.87
CA LEU A 5 12.88 -7.86 -0.73
C LEU A 5 13.07 -7.05 0.54
N PHE A 6 12.05 -7.05 1.37
CA PHE A 6 12.09 -6.35 2.65
C PHE A 6 12.31 -7.33 3.79
N THR A 7 12.97 -6.84 4.81
CA THR A 7 12.96 -7.46 6.14
C THR A 7 12.06 -6.61 7.03
N PRO A 8 11.68 -7.07 8.21
CA PRO A 8 10.93 -6.22 9.13
C PRO A 8 11.59 -4.87 9.36
N ARG A 9 12.90 -4.85 9.50
CA ARG A 9 13.66 -3.62 9.72
C ARG A 9 13.59 -2.68 8.53
N SER A 10 13.84 -3.17 7.32
CA SER A 10 13.82 -2.32 6.12
C SER A 10 12.41 -1.88 5.76
N ALA A 11 11.41 -2.73 6.01
CA ALA A 11 10.02 -2.35 5.79
C ALA A 11 9.58 -1.23 6.73
N ARG A 12 9.98 -1.30 8.00
CA ARG A 12 9.70 -0.22 8.95
C ARG A 12 10.36 1.09 8.57
N SER A 13 11.59 1.00 8.08
CA SER A 13 12.30 2.19 7.58
C SER A 13 11.56 2.81 6.40
N ALA A 14 11.16 2.00 5.43
CA ALA A 14 10.40 2.48 4.28
C ALA A 14 9.04 3.04 4.70
N LEU A 15 8.39 2.43 5.68
CA LEU A 15 7.09 2.86 6.18
C LEU A 15 7.14 4.28 6.74
N GLY A 16 8.27 4.71 7.32
CA GLY A 16 8.42 6.07 7.79
C GLY A 16 8.11 7.10 6.72
N ASP A 17 8.56 6.86 5.50
CA ASP A 17 8.30 7.74 4.35
C ASP A 17 6.94 7.47 3.73
N LEU A 18 6.47 6.24 3.75
CA LEU A 18 5.25 5.84 3.07
C LEU A 18 3.98 6.08 3.88
N ARG A 19 4.09 6.23 5.20
CA ARG A 19 2.92 6.41 6.04
C ARG A 19 2.06 7.61 5.62
N PRO A 20 2.63 8.82 5.42
CA PRO A 20 1.82 9.95 4.96
C PRO A 20 1.21 9.73 3.58
N VAL A 21 1.94 9.03 2.70
CA VAL A 21 1.45 8.72 1.35
C VAL A 21 0.25 7.77 1.45
N ALA A 22 0.33 6.73 2.28
CA ALA A 22 -0.74 5.78 2.48
C ALA A 22 -2.00 6.46 3.05
N GLU A 23 -1.82 7.33 4.02
CA GLU A 23 -2.91 8.09 4.61
C GLU A 23 -3.59 8.98 3.57
N ARG A 24 -2.80 9.63 2.71
CA ARG A 24 -3.33 10.46 1.63
C ARG A 24 -4.10 9.63 0.61
N ILE A 25 -3.55 8.48 0.20
CA ILE A 25 -4.22 7.56 -0.72
C ILE A 25 -5.58 7.14 -0.17
N CYS A 26 -5.62 6.74 1.09
CA CYS A 26 -6.84 6.31 1.75
C CYS A 26 -7.88 7.43 1.77
N THR A 27 -7.47 8.64 2.13
CA THR A 27 -8.35 9.82 2.14
C THR A 27 -8.87 10.16 0.76
N LEU A 28 -7.98 10.16 -0.24
CA LEU A 28 -8.36 10.44 -1.63
C LEU A 28 -9.38 9.42 -2.15
N PHE A 29 -9.13 8.14 -1.89
CA PHE A 29 -10.04 7.09 -2.33
C PHE A 29 -11.42 7.24 -1.71
N LYS A 30 -11.50 7.49 -0.41
CA LYS A 30 -12.77 7.69 0.28
C LYS A 30 -13.49 8.94 -0.22
N THR A 31 -12.74 10.00 -0.48
CA THR A 31 -13.31 11.23 -1.05
C THR A 31 -13.92 10.97 -2.41
N MET A 32 -13.22 10.21 -3.26
CA MET A 32 -13.71 9.87 -4.59
C MET A 32 -14.95 8.99 -4.52
N GLU A 33 -15.01 8.05 -3.60
CA GLU A 33 -16.21 7.21 -3.41
C GLU A 33 -17.41 8.04 -2.97
N TYR A 34 -17.19 8.99 -2.07
CA TYR A 34 -18.26 9.84 -1.56
C TYR A 34 -18.73 10.86 -2.61
N ARG A 35 -17.77 11.40 -3.36
CA ARG A 35 -18.01 12.49 -4.29
C ARG A 35 -18.29 11.97 -5.68
N ARG A 36 -19.10 11.26 -6.09
CA ARG A 36 -19.31 10.72 -7.44
C ARG A 36 -18.93 11.71 -8.54
N PRO A 37 -18.35 11.23 -9.64
CA PRO A 37 -18.03 12.12 -10.76
C PRO A 37 -19.33 12.68 -11.37
N ARG A 38 -19.22 13.91 -11.88
CA ARG A 38 -20.28 14.55 -12.63
C ARG A 38 -20.54 13.77 -13.93
N PRO A 39 -21.80 13.72 -14.40
CA PRO A 39 -22.06 13.09 -15.70
C PRO A 39 -21.23 13.71 -16.82
N ILE A 40 -20.71 12.87 -17.69
CA ILE A 40 -19.94 13.29 -18.86
C ILE A 40 -20.92 13.61 -19.99
N THR A 41 -20.72 14.78 -20.62
CA THR A 41 -21.52 15.20 -21.77
C THR A 41 -20.58 15.60 -22.90
N PRO A 42 -21.06 15.72 -24.15
CA PRO A 42 -20.21 16.19 -25.25
C PRO A 42 -19.61 17.58 -24.99
N GLU A 43 -20.32 18.45 -24.27
CA GLU A 43 -19.85 19.79 -23.93
C GLU A 43 -18.90 19.80 -22.74
N GLN A 44 -18.99 18.76 -21.89
CA GLN A 44 -18.14 18.63 -20.70
C GLN A 44 -17.66 17.19 -20.58
N PRO A 45 -16.67 16.81 -21.41
CA PRO A 45 -16.21 15.41 -21.48
C PRO A 45 -15.41 14.95 -20.28
N VAL A 46 -15.04 15.85 -19.38
CA VAL A 46 -14.25 15.54 -18.20
C VAL A 46 -14.82 16.29 -17.00
N ASP A 47 -14.78 15.65 -15.84
CA ASP A 47 -14.99 16.32 -14.56
C ASP A 47 -13.62 16.74 -14.02
N PRO A 48 -13.24 18.03 -14.13
CA PRO A 48 -11.89 18.44 -13.75
C PRO A 48 -11.54 18.15 -12.28
N ALA A 49 -12.50 18.31 -11.39
CA ALA A 49 -12.25 18.10 -9.97
C ALA A 49 -12.02 16.62 -9.66
N TYR A 50 -12.82 15.74 -10.26
CA TYR A 50 -12.65 14.31 -10.10
C TYR A 50 -11.34 13.84 -10.72
N PHE A 51 -11.01 14.37 -11.90
CA PHE A 51 -9.77 14.04 -12.60
C PHE A 51 -8.54 14.46 -11.78
N ALA A 52 -8.59 15.61 -11.11
CA ALA A 52 -7.51 16.04 -10.23
C ALA A 52 -7.30 15.09 -9.06
N LEU A 53 -8.39 14.61 -8.46
CA LEU A 53 -8.30 13.61 -7.38
C LEU A 53 -7.69 12.31 -7.89
N LEU A 54 -8.10 11.86 -9.08
CA LEU A 54 -7.57 10.66 -9.69
C LEU A 54 -6.08 10.77 -9.94
N ASN A 55 -5.60 11.91 -10.44
CA ASN A 55 -4.19 12.15 -10.65
C ASN A 55 -3.39 12.10 -9.35
N GLN A 56 -3.91 12.70 -8.29
CA GLN A 56 -3.25 12.64 -6.99
C GLN A 56 -3.17 11.22 -6.46
N LEU A 57 -4.24 10.44 -6.66
CA LEU A 57 -4.25 9.04 -6.27
C LEU A 57 -3.18 8.26 -7.02
N HIS A 58 -3.08 8.44 -8.34
CA HIS A 58 -2.05 7.79 -9.15
C HIS A 58 -0.65 8.16 -8.71
N GLN A 59 -0.40 9.43 -8.39
CA GLN A 59 0.89 9.87 -7.88
C GLN A 59 1.26 9.15 -6.59
N GLY A 60 0.32 9.03 -5.66
CA GLY A 60 0.55 8.31 -4.41
C GLY A 60 0.85 6.83 -4.64
N LEU A 61 0.09 6.19 -5.54
CA LEU A 61 0.33 4.78 -5.88
C LEU A 61 1.72 4.59 -6.51
N ASP A 62 2.15 5.52 -7.35
CA ASP A 62 3.47 5.47 -7.97
C ASP A 62 4.58 5.64 -6.93
N GLU A 63 4.41 6.51 -5.95
CA GLU A 63 5.37 6.67 -4.86
C GLU A 63 5.53 5.36 -4.07
N VAL A 64 4.43 4.70 -3.74
CA VAL A 64 4.49 3.42 -3.04
C VAL A 64 5.19 2.37 -3.89
N ARG A 65 4.82 2.28 -5.16
CA ARG A 65 5.42 1.31 -6.09
C ARG A 65 6.92 1.54 -6.26
N ALA A 66 7.33 2.81 -6.35
CA ALA A 66 8.74 3.16 -6.53
C ALA A 66 9.59 2.71 -5.34
N SER A 67 9.01 2.59 -4.16
CA SER A 67 9.72 2.10 -2.97
C SER A 67 9.93 0.58 -2.97
N GLY A 68 9.22 -0.13 -3.84
CA GLY A 68 9.22 -1.60 -3.87
C GLY A 68 8.03 -2.21 -3.16
N ALA A 69 7.24 -1.42 -2.46
CA ALA A 69 6.00 -1.87 -1.82
C ALA A 69 4.81 -1.71 -2.77
N ARG A 70 3.64 -2.08 -2.33
CA ARG A 70 2.43 -1.88 -3.12
C ARG A 70 1.21 -1.73 -2.21
N VAL A 71 0.21 -1.03 -2.72
CA VAL A 71 -1.07 -0.89 -2.02
C VAL A 71 -1.91 -2.12 -2.29
N LYS A 72 -2.26 -2.84 -1.25
CA LYS A 72 -3.11 -4.03 -1.33
C LYS A 72 -4.58 -3.64 -1.30
N ASP A 73 -4.94 -2.64 -0.52
CA ASP A 73 -6.32 -2.23 -0.34
C ASP A 73 -6.37 -0.71 -0.21
N LEU A 74 -7.05 -0.07 -1.15
CA LEU A 74 -7.14 1.40 -1.20
C LEU A 74 -8.00 1.96 -0.08
N ARG A 75 -9.10 1.28 0.22
CA ARG A 75 -10.05 1.77 1.22
C ARG A 75 -9.46 1.70 2.63
N GLU A 76 -8.84 0.59 2.94
CA GLU A 76 -8.25 0.37 4.26
C GLU A 76 -6.82 0.91 4.37
N GLY A 77 -6.23 1.28 3.26
CA GLY A 77 -4.87 1.79 3.25
C GLY A 77 -3.86 0.72 3.63
N MET A 78 -4.04 -0.51 3.13
CA MET A 78 -3.12 -1.60 3.42
C MET A 78 -1.97 -1.62 2.44
N ILE A 79 -0.74 -1.65 2.97
CA ILE A 79 0.47 -1.71 2.18
C ILE A 79 1.18 -3.03 2.43
N ASP A 80 1.58 -3.68 1.34
CA ASP A 80 2.34 -4.91 1.34
C ASP A 80 3.78 -4.64 0.97
N PHE A 81 4.68 -5.22 1.76
CA PHE A 81 6.12 -5.17 1.51
C PHE A 81 6.59 -6.58 1.17
N PRO A 82 6.98 -6.83 -0.10
CA PRO A 82 7.43 -8.17 -0.49
C PRO A 82 8.60 -8.64 0.37
N ALA A 83 8.54 -9.86 0.82
CA ALA A 83 9.56 -10.45 1.67
C ALA A 83 9.72 -11.92 1.32
N ARG A 84 10.80 -12.53 1.78
CA ARG A 84 11.02 -13.97 1.64
C ARG A 84 11.39 -14.55 2.98
N ARG A 85 10.75 -15.65 3.30
CA ARG A 85 10.92 -16.34 4.57
C ARG A 85 11.01 -17.84 4.29
N GLU A 86 12.13 -18.44 4.67
CA GLU A 86 12.35 -19.87 4.45
C GLU A 86 12.12 -20.28 3.00
N GLY A 87 12.64 -19.50 2.06
CA GLY A 87 12.52 -19.77 0.63
C GLY A 87 11.15 -19.49 0.02
N ARG A 88 10.18 -19.02 0.81
CA ARG A 88 8.84 -18.74 0.32
C ARG A 88 8.56 -17.25 0.25
N GLN A 89 7.82 -16.84 -0.76
CA GLN A 89 7.38 -15.46 -0.89
C GLN A 89 6.24 -15.20 0.10
N VAL A 90 6.43 -14.18 0.92
CA VAL A 90 5.44 -13.70 1.87
C VAL A 90 5.37 -12.18 1.75
N VAL A 91 4.49 -11.56 2.52
CA VAL A 91 4.43 -10.10 2.58
C VAL A 91 4.40 -9.65 4.03
N LEU A 92 5.17 -8.60 4.31
CA LEU A 92 5.00 -7.84 5.53
C LEU A 92 3.90 -6.84 5.25
N CYS A 93 2.97 -6.66 6.17
CA CYS A 93 1.82 -5.81 5.89
C CYS A 93 1.55 -4.83 7.02
N TRP A 94 1.14 -3.65 6.61
CA TRP A 94 0.77 -2.56 7.50
C TRP A 94 -0.49 -1.89 6.95
N GLN A 95 -1.35 -1.45 7.84
CA GLN A 95 -2.60 -0.81 7.48
C GLN A 95 -2.68 0.56 8.15
N VAL A 96 -3.25 1.55 7.46
CA VAL A 96 -3.47 2.88 8.02
C VAL A 96 -4.22 2.74 9.35
N GLY A 97 -3.70 3.41 10.38
CA GLY A 97 -4.21 3.34 11.73
C GLY A 97 -3.39 2.45 12.66
N GLU A 98 -2.58 1.55 12.12
CA GLU A 98 -1.68 0.74 12.94
C GLU A 98 -0.46 1.55 13.33
N ASN A 99 -0.02 1.44 14.59
CA ASN A 99 1.10 2.22 15.10
C ASN A 99 2.44 1.84 14.48
N SER A 100 2.60 0.56 14.18
CA SER A 100 3.84 0.06 13.58
C SER A 100 3.56 -1.16 12.74
N LEU A 101 4.56 -1.55 11.92
CA LEU A 101 4.48 -2.76 11.12
C LEU A 101 4.80 -3.95 12.02
N ARG A 102 3.80 -4.78 12.31
CA ARG A 102 3.93 -5.92 13.22
C ARG A 102 3.47 -7.25 12.63
N PHE A 103 2.98 -7.24 11.39
CA PHE A 103 2.35 -8.44 10.84
C PHE A 103 2.96 -8.85 9.51
N TRP A 104 2.90 -10.14 9.25
CA TRP A 104 3.20 -10.71 7.94
C TRP A 104 2.12 -11.73 7.59
N ARG A 105 2.04 -12.10 6.33
CA ARG A 105 1.12 -13.14 5.89
C ARG A 105 1.65 -13.84 4.66
N GLU A 106 1.11 -15.04 4.41
CA GLU A 106 1.40 -15.75 3.16
C GLU A 106 0.84 -14.98 1.99
N THR A 107 1.53 -15.03 0.85
CA THR A 107 1.04 -14.44 -0.39
C THR A 107 -0.31 -15.07 -0.73
N GLY A 108 -1.31 -14.25 -1.00
CA GLY A 108 -2.66 -14.71 -1.27
C GLY A 108 -3.56 -14.88 -0.06
N ALA A 109 -3.01 -14.90 1.15
CA ALA A 109 -3.83 -14.89 2.37
C ALA A 109 -4.42 -13.50 2.58
N GLY A 110 -5.63 -13.44 3.12
CA GLY A 110 -6.29 -12.19 3.45
C GLY A 110 -5.89 -11.67 4.83
N TYR A 111 -6.58 -10.62 5.26
CA TYR A 111 -6.33 -9.98 6.55
C TYR A 111 -6.33 -10.98 7.72
N ALA A 112 -7.24 -11.94 7.70
CA ALA A 112 -7.36 -12.94 8.76
C ALA A 112 -6.15 -13.88 8.84
N GLY A 113 -5.33 -13.95 7.79
CA GLY A 113 -4.12 -14.77 7.78
C GLY A 113 -2.89 -14.08 8.33
N ARG A 114 -3.04 -12.89 8.91
CA ARG A 114 -1.92 -12.12 9.45
C ARG A 114 -1.32 -12.80 10.68
N ARG A 115 0.00 -12.79 10.74
CA ARG A 115 0.75 -13.37 11.87
C ARG A 115 1.70 -12.32 12.40
N LEU A 116 1.99 -12.38 13.70
CA LEU A 116 2.94 -11.45 14.30
C LEU A 116 4.35 -11.72 13.76
N VAL A 117 5.06 -10.64 13.46
CA VAL A 117 6.45 -10.70 13.03
C VAL A 117 7.33 -11.17 14.18
N ASP A 118 8.15 -12.18 13.92
CA ASP A 118 9.22 -12.61 14.79
C ASP A 118 10.50 -11.92 14.31
N GLU A 119 11.03 -11.01 15.11
CA GLU A 119 12.17 -10.17 14.71
C GLU A 119 13.41 -10.99 14.36
N ASP A 120 13.62 -12.10 15.07
CA ASP A 120 14.76 -12.98 14.87
C ASP A 120 14.44 -14.11 13.90
N GLY A 121 13.33 -14.01 13.19
CA GLY A 121 12.91 -15.03 12.25
C GLY A 121 13.77 -15.13 11.01
N PRO A 122 13.51 -16.16 10.18
CA PRO A 122 14.34 -16.44 9.00
C PRO A 122 13.99 -15.52 7.81
N TRP A 123 14.13 -14.21 8.01
CA TRP A 123 13.88 -13.22 6.97
C TRP A 123 15.10 -13.10 6.06
N GLU A 124 14.88 -13.27 4.76
CA GLU A 124 15.95 -13.19 3.78
C GLU A 124 16.17 -11.76 3.33
N GLU A 125 17.42 -11.39 3.14
CA GLU A 125 17.79 -10.09 2.58
C GLU A 125 18.12 -10.25 1.11
N ALA A 126 17.74 -9.24 0.32
CA ALA A 126 18.04 -9.24 -1.11
C ALA A 126 19.47 -8.78 -1.39
#